data_3d6d8091a704c136ddf2458f2f2948de
#
_entry.id   3d6d8091a704c136ddf2458f2f2948de
#
_cell.length_a   1.000
_cell.length_b   1.000
_cell.length_c   1.000
_cell.angle_alpha   90.00
_cell.angle_beta   90.00
_cell.angle_gamma   90.00
#
_symmetry.space_group_name_H-M   'P 1'
#
loop_
_entity.id
_entity.type
_entity.pdbx_description
1 polymer ?
#
loop_
_entity_poly.entity_id
_entity_poly.type
_entity_poly.pdbx_seq_one_letter_code
_entity_poly.pdbx_strand_id
1 'polypeptide(L)'
;MLIRVLGRGPFAQAISRLAERAGHIVRCPDETPEPPDNDELLDLVILAGSRSGVEADLANVSSASLQNLVVVDAVTPTQNELVGSSATVASGGLDSVWIAAMLPGARIVRAFASVPAQAFTDLFNETTEMATRLAVPLASDDRDAKALVGAFMRQIGVEPFDLGALGSAEVIDPGGALWGKALSEIEMLEAVGRLAGDG
;
A
#
# COMPACT_ATOMS: atom_id res chain seq x y z
N MET A 1 2.43 16.79 2.94
CA MET A 1 3.11 15.71 3.69
C MET A 1 4.46 15.47 3.07
N LEU A 2 5.44 15.05 3.88
CA LEU A 2 6.70 14.49 3.42
C LEU A 2 6.56 12.96 3.40
N ILE A 3 6.64 12.38 2.22
CA ILE A 3 6.38 10.95 1.98
C ILE A 3 7.66 10.29 1.47
N ARG A 4 8.05 9.16 2.07
CA ARG A 4 9.10 8.31 1.53
C ARG A 4 8.49 7.09 0.86
N VAL A 5 8.82 6.86 -0.42
CA VAL A 5 8.41 5.65 -1.15
C VAL A 5 9.63 4.74 -1.21
N LEU A 6 9.54 3.55 -0.62
CA LEU A 6 10.55 2.50 -0.70
C LEU A 6 10.09 1.42 -1.67
N GLY A 7 10.92 1.12 -2.64
CA GLY A 7 10.62 0.18 -3.71
C GLY A 7 10.75 0.81 -5.09
N ARG A 8 10.71 -0.06 -6.10
CA ARG A 8 10.88 0.29 -7.51
C ARG A 8 9.78 -0.37 -8.33
N GLY A 9 9.55 0.16 -9.52
CA GLY A 9 8.59 -0.40 -10.47
C GLY A 9 7.39 0.50 -10.75
N PRO A 10 6.44 0.02 -11.57
CA PRO A 10 5.35 0.84 -12.09
C PRO A 10 4.45 1.45 -11.00
N PHE A 11 4.16 0.69 -9.93
CA PHE A 11 3.35 1.20 -8.83
C PHE A 11 4.07 2.31 -8.06
N ALA A 12 5.35 2.09 -7.68
CA ALA A 12 6.13 3.11 -6.96
C ALA A 12 6.20 4.42 -7.76
N GLN A 13 6.42 4.35 -9.07
CA GLN A 13 6.43 5.51 -9.94
C GLN A 13 5.07 6.20 -10.04
N ALA A 14 3.99 5.43 -10.20
CA ALA A 14 2.64 5.97 -10.32
C ALA A 14 2.20 6.67 -9.03
N ILE A 15 2.40 6.04 -7.86
CA ILE A 15 2.01 6.61 -6.57
C ILE A 15 2.83 7.87 -6.25
N SER A 16 4.12 7.89 -6.58
CA SER A 16 4.96 9.06 -6.39
C SER A 16 4.45 10.26 -7.21
N ARG A 17 4.18 10.06 -8.50
CA ARG A 17 3.64 11.11 -9.38
C ARG A 17 2.25 11.60 -8.92
N LEU A 18 1.38 10.71 -8.47
CA LEU A 18 0.07 11.08 -7.94
C LEU A 18 0.21 11.91 -6.66
N ALA A 19 1.13 11.54 -5.77
CA ALA A 19 1.40 12.27 -4.54
C ALA A 19 1.99 13.66 -4.83
N GLU A 20 2.94 13.78 -5.74
CA GLU A 20 3.51 15.06 -6.17
C GLU A 20 2.45 15.96 -6.83
N ARG A 21 1.60 15.41 -7.70
CA ARG A 21 0.47 16.13 -8.30
C ARG A 21 -0.51 16.66 -7.25
N ALA A 22 -0.67 15.93 -6.14
CA ALA A 22 -1.48 16.34 -5.00
C ALA A 22 -0.79 17.36 -4.06
N GLY A 23 0.45 17.78 -4.39
CA GLY A 23 1.21 18.78 -3.63
C GLY A 23 2.00 18.23 -2.45
N HIS A 24 2.27 16.91 -2.43
CA HIS A 24 3.14 16.30 -1.44
C HIS A 24 4.61 16.34 -1.87
N ILE A 25 5.52 16.30 -0.90
CA ILE A 25 6.95 16.13 -1.16
C ILE A 25 7.25 14.64 -1.09
N VAL A 26 7.82 14.08 -2.16
CA VAL A 26 8.12 12.65 -2.26
C VAL A 26 9.63 12.43 -2.31
N ARG A 27 10.10 11.42 -1.58
CA ARG A 27 11.48 10.93 -1.61
C ARG A 27 11.47 9.49 -2.12
N CYS A 28 12.15 9.25 -3.24
CA CYS A 28 12.30 7.92 -3.85
C CYS A 28 13.77 7.47 -3.81
N PRO A 29 14.06 6.15 -3.73
CA PRO A 29 15.43 5.63 -3.64
C PRO A 29 16.31 5.95 -4.85
N ASP A 30 15.72 6.20 -6.02
CA ASP A 30 16.45 6.40 -7.28
C ASP A 30 16.94 7.86 -7.48
N GLU A 31 16.48 8.80 -6.70
CA GLU A 31 16.76 10.22 -6.95
C GLU A 31 17.96 10.77 -6.18
N THR A 32 18.34 10.17 -5.09
CA THR A 32 19.60 10.47 -4.38
C THR A 32 19.95 9.33 -3.42
N PRO A 33 21.20 8.84 -3.38
CA PRO A 33 21.72 8.11 -2.25
C PRO A 33 22.02 9.13 -1.13
N GLU A 34 21.00 9.79 -0.61
CA GLU A 34 21.18 10.55 0.61
C GLU A 34 21.27 9.56 1.76
N PRO A 35 22.29 9.74 2.66
CA PRO A 35 22.28 9.03 3.92
C PRO A 35 20.93 9.34 4.60
N PRO A 36 20.42 8.43 5.42
CA PRO A 36 19.22 8.70 6.20
C PRO A 36 19.51 9.89 7.10
N ASP A 37 19.22 11.09 6.62
CA ASP A 37 19.27 12.26 7.47
C ASP A 37 18.20 12.10 8.53
N ASN A 38 18.67 11.85 9.73
CA ASN A 38 17.87 11.54 10.92
C ASN A 38 16.97 12.68 11.38
N ASP A 39 16.91 13.80 10.66
CA ASP A 39 16.22 15.01 11.07
C ASP A 39 14.97 15.36 10.24
N GLU A 40 14.68 14.66 9.16
CA GLU A 40 13.47 14.89 8.39
C GLU A 40 12.28 14.13 9.00
N LEU A 41 11.32 14.88 9.53
CA LEU A 41 10.08 14.31 10.06
C LEU A 41 9.20 13.80 8.91
N LEU A 42 9.29 12.51 8.61
CA LEU A 42 8.41 11.87 7.64
C LEU A 42 6.99 11.78 8.20
N ASP A 43 6.02 12.10 7.37
CA ASP A 43 4.60 11.91 7.69
C ASP A 43 4.14 10.49 7.33
N LEU A 44 4.71 9.90 6.27
CA LEU A 44 4.26 8.64 5.70
C LEU A 44 5.41 7.90 5.01
N VAL A 45 5.47 6.57 5.17
CA VAL A 45 6.33 5.69 4.38
C VAL A 45 5.44 4.74 3.57
N ILE A 46 5.73 4.55 2.28
CA ILE A 46 5.02 3.61 1.41
C ILE A 46 6.00 2.54 0.94
N LEU A 47 5.73 1.29 1.27
CA LEU A 47 6.49 0.13 0.81
C LEU A 47 5.89 -0.34 -0.51
N ALA A 48 6.54 -0.03 -1.63
CA ALA A 48 5.99 -0.15 -2.98
C ALA A 48 6.85 -1.04 -3.88
N GLY A 49 6.69 -2.33 -3.78
CA GLY A 49 7.47 -3.26 -4.60
C GLY A 49 7.28 -4.72 -4.27
N SER A 50 8.20 -5.56 -4.73
CA SER A 50 8.25 -6.97 -4.34
C SER A 50 8.76 -7.11 -2.90
N ARG A 51 8.49 -8.26 -2.30
CA ARG A 51 8.98 -8.59 -0.95
C ARG A 51 10.51 -8.46 -0.87
N SER A 52 11.23 -9.09 -1.78
CA SER A 52 12.70 -9.04 -1.84
C SER A 52 13.25 -7.64 -2.09
N GLY A 53 12.57 -6.84 -2.91
CA GLY A 53 12.94 -5.45 -3.17
C GLY A 53 12.80 -4.57 -1.92
N VAL A 54 11.68 -4.69 -1.22
CA VAL A 54 11.41 -3.95 0.01
C VAL A 54 12.36 -4.37 1.14
N GLU A 55 12.67 -5.67 1.28
CA GLU A 55 13.69 -6.15 2.22
C GLU A 55 15.05 -5.48 1.98
N ALA A 56 15.48 -5.41 0.73
CA ALA A 56 16.75 -4.80 0.37
C ALA A 56 16.77 -3.29 0.66
N ASP A 57 15.66 -2.59 0.41
CA ASP A 57 15.54 -1.16 0.70
C ASP A 57 15.48 -0.90 2.23
N LEU A 58 14.74 -1.72 2.99
CA LEU A 58 14.64 -1.63 4.45
C LEU A 58 15.96 -1.96 5.15
N ALA A 59 16.82 -2.80 4.58
CA ALA A 59 18.15 -3.08 5.13
C ALA A 59 19.03 -1.83 5.26
N ASN A 60 18.74 -0.78 4.47
CA ASN A 60 19.42 0.50 4.49
C ASN A 60 18.70 1.57 5.33
N VAL A 61 17.57 1.22 5.96
CA VAL A 61 16.77 2.14 6.79
C VAL A 61 16.85 1.68 8.24
N SER A 62 17.16 2.58 9.15
CA SER A 62 17.14 2.25 10.59
C SER A 62 15.70 1.94 11.03
N SER A 63 15.48 0.78 11.65
CA SER A 63 14.17 0.45 12.22
C SER A 63 13.73 1.45 13.29
N ALA A 64 14.69 2.09 13.99
CA ALA A 64 14.40 3.13 14.96
C ALA A 64 13.79 4.39 14.32
N SER A 65 14.16 4.72 13.09
CA SER A 65 13.58 5.87 12.36
C SER A 65 12.15 5.64 11.88
N LEU A 66 11.68 4.40 11.89
CA LEU A 66 10.32 4.01 11.50
C LEU A 66 9.37 3.81 12.70
N GLN A 67 9.88 3.94 13.93
CA GLN A 67 9.04 3.83 15.14
C GLN A 67 8.00 4.96 15.17
N ASN A 68 6.75 4.58 15.46
CA ASN A 68 5.58 5.46 15.48
C ASN A 68 5.20 6.08 14.12
N LEU A 69 5.98 5.85 13.05
CA LEU A 69 5.60 6.28 11.71
C LEU A 69 4.46 5.43 11.15
N VAL A 70 3.62 6.08 10.34
CA VAL A 70 2.63 5.36 9.55
C VAL A 70 3.33 4.77 8.33
N VAL A 71 3.25 3.45 8.20
CA VAL A 71 3.83 2.69 7.10
C VAL A 71 2.72 2.01 6.32
N VAL A 72 2.59 2.41 5.07
CA VAL A 72 1.68 1.75 4.12
C VAL A 72 2.38 0.54 3.55
N ASP A 73 1.83 -0.63 3.82
CA ASP A 73 2.23 -1.89 3.20
C ASP A 73 1.48 -2.08 1.88
N ALA A 74 2.14 -1.72 0.77
CA ALA A 74 1.70 -1.95 -0.59
C ALA A 74 2.57 -3.02 -1.30
N VAL A 75 3.21 -3.88 -0.51
CA VAL A 75 4.07 -4.95 -1.04
C VAL A 75 3.24 -5.93 -1.86
N THR A 76 3.72 -6.22 -3.07
CA THR A 76 3.08 -7.14 -4.00
C THR A 76 4.10 -8.21 -4.40
N PRO A 77 3.88 -9.48 -4.06
CA PRO A 77 4.83 -10.53 -4.41
C PRO A 77 4.94 -10.71 -5.92
N THR A 78 6.15 -11.00 -6.38
CA THR A 78 6.39 -11.40 -7.77
C THR A 78 5.87 -12.81 -8.03
N GLN A 79 5.69 -13.18 -9.31
CA GLN A 79 5.29 -14.54 -9.69
C GLN A 79 6.25 -15.61 -9.12
N ASN A 80 7.55 -15.32 -9.09
CA ASN A 80 8.54 -16.25 -8.53
C ASN A 80 8.40 -16.38 -7.01
N GLU A 81 8.09 -15.31 -6.32
CA GLU A 81 7.83 -15.32 -4.87
C GLU A 81 6.54 -16.08 -4.55
N LEU A 82 5.51 -15.98 -5.40
CA LEU A 82 4.27 -16.76 -5.27
C LEU A 82 4.50 -18.26 -5.47
N VAL A 83 5.31 -18.65 -6.47
CA VAL A 83 5.59 -20.06 -6.76
C VAL A 83 6.52 -20.67 -5.72
N GLY A 84 7.51 -19.91 -5.23
CA GLY A 84 8.48 -20.36 -4.22
C GLY A 84 7.90 -20.49 -2.81
N SER A 85 6.80 -19.83 -2.53
CA SER A 85 6.17 -19.76 -1.19
C SER A 85 4.92 -20.61 -1.05
N SER A 86 4.81 -21.74 -1.79
CA SER A 86 3.65 -22.65 -1.69
C SER A 86 3.26 -23.05 -0.25
N ALA A 87 4.19 -22.96 0.69
CA ALA A 87 3.93 -23.22 2.11
C ALA A 87 3.33 -22.00 2.84
N THR A 88 3.65 -20.76 2.42
CA THR A 88 3.22 -19.54 3.10
C THR A 88 1.87 -19.05 2.57
N VAL A 89 1.61 -19.22 1.29
CA VAL A 89 0.29 -18.92 0.68
C VAL A 89 -0.75 -19.94 1.15
N ALA A 90 -0.36 -21.21 1.30
CA ALA A 90 -1.24 -22.26 1.83
C ALA A 90 -1.54 -22.11 3.35
N SER A 91 -0.70 -21.38 4.09
CA SER A 91 -0.88 -21.16 5.53
C SER A 91 -1.59 -19.85 5.89
N GLY A 92 -2.11 -19.11 4.91
CA GLY A 92 -2.83 -17.85 5.17
C GLY A 92 -1.95 -16.77 5.82
N GLY A 93 -0.64 -16.83 5.61
CA GLY A 93 0.30 -15.83 6.12
C GLY A 93 0.10 -14.50 5.41
N LEU A 94 -0.54 -13.57 6.07
CA LEU A 94 -0.74 -12.20 5.60
C LEU A 94 0.62 -11.56 5.35
N ASP A 95 0.82 -10.95 4.18
CA ASP A 95 2.03 -10.17 3.89
C ASP A 95 2.20 -9.03 4.91
N SER A 96 1.09 -8.45 5.36
CA SER A 96 1.05 -7.42 6.40
C SER A 96 1.56 -7.89 7.77
N VAL A 97 1.36 -9.16 8.14
CA VAL A 97 1.93 -9.73 9.38
C VAL A 97 3.46 -9.82 9.28
N TRP A 98 3.98 -10.16 8.12
CA TRP A 98 5.41 -10.20 7.88
C TRP A 98 6.03 -8.79 7.99
N ILE A 99 5.43 -7.76 7.38
CA ILE A 99 5.88 -6.35 7.51
C ILE A 99 5.83 -5.90 8.97
N ALA A 100 4.75 -6.21 9.70
CA ALA A 100 4.63 -5.84 11.11
C ALA A 100 5.72 -6.49 11.99
N ALA A 101 6.14 -7.71 11.67
CA ALA A 101 7.24 -8.38 12.35
C ALA A 101 8.62 -7.77 12.02
N MET A 102 8.81 -7.27 10.79
CA MET A 102 10.04 -6.60 10.37
C MET A 102 10.18 -5.18 10.93
N LEU A 103 9.08 -4.50 11.18
CA LEU A 103 9.03 -3.11 11.59
C LEU A 103 8.34 -2.93 12.95
N PRO A 104 8.91 -3.48 14.03
CA PRO A 104 8.30 -3.38 15.36
C PRO A 104 8.19 -1.91 15.77
N GLY A 105 6.97 -1.52 16.17
CA GLY A 105 6.65 -0.15 16.57
C GLY A 105 6.22 0.78 15.44
N ALA A 106 6.24 0.36 14.18
CA ALA A 106 5.60 1.08 13.09
C ALA A 106 4.06 0.88 13.12
N ARG A 107 3.34 1.86 12.61
CA ARG A 107 1.87 1.87 12.53
C ARG A 107 1.45 1.42 11.13
N ILE A 108 1.18 0.12 10.98
CA ILE A 108 1.00 -0.51 9.67
C ILE A 108 -0.42 -0.31 9.15
N VAL A 109 -0.53 0.10 7.88
CA VAL A 109 -1.77 0.12 7.10
C VAL A 109 -1.56 -0.69 5.83
N ARG A 110 -2.26 -1.81 5.68
CA ARG A 110 -2.27 -2.59 4.42
C ARG A 110 -3.16 -1.89 3.41
N ALA A 111 -2.60 -1.49 2.26
CA ALA A 111 -3.35 -0.80 1.22
C ALA A 111 -2.66 -0.88 -0.14
N PHE A 112 -3.38 -0.59 -1.23
CA PHE A 112 -2.92 -0.52 -2.62
C PHE A 112 -2.50 -1.85 -3.26
N ALA A 113 -2.02 -2.81 -2.51
CA ALA A 113 -1.40 -4.04 -3.02
C ALA A 113 -2.29 -4.87 -3.94
N SER A 114 -3.60 -4.86 -3.71
CA SER A 114 -4.58 -5.62 -4.52
C SER A 114 -4.93 -4.96 -5.86
N VAL A 115 -4.66 -3.67 -6.02
CA VAL A 115 -5.03 -2.92 -7.23
C VAL A 115 -3.88 -2.95 -8.23
N PRO A 116 -4.12 -3.30 -9.50
CA PRO A 116 -3.08 -3.30 -10.52
C PRO A 116 -2.42 -1.92 -10.67
N ALA A 117 -1.09 -1.90 -10.76
CA ALA A 117 -0.32 -0.66 -10.93
C ALA A 117 -0.77 0.18 -12.13
N GLN A 118 -1.28 -0.48 -13.18
CA GLN A 118 -1.82 0.18 -14.37
C GLN A 118 -2.97 1.12 -14.02
N ALA A 119 -3.85 0.77 -13.09
CA ALA A 119 -4.98 1.62 -12.69
C ALA A 119 -4.52 2.97 -12.12
N PHE A 120 -3.39 2.99 -11.38
CA PHE A 120 -2.81 4.25 -10.88
C PHE A 120 -2.11 5.04 -11.97
N THR A 121 -1.51 4.37 -12.96
CA THR A 121 -0.93 5.00 -14.14
C THR A 121 -2.02 5.67 -14.99
N ASP A 122 -3.13 4.97 -15.19
CA ASP A 122 -4.28 5.49 -15.93
C ASP A 122 -4.89 6.69 -15.21
N LEU A 123 -5.08 6.60 -13.89
CA LEU A 123 -5.54 7.70 -13.06
C LEU A 123 -4.64 8.96 -13.17
N PHE A 124 -3.33 8.76 -13.28
CA PHE A 124 -2.40 9.87 -13.48
C PHE A 124 -2.57 10.52 -14.87
N ASN A 125 -2.83 9.71 -15.89
CA ASN A 125 -2.95 10.17 -17.29
C ASN A 125 -4.34 10.73 -17.62
N GLU A 126 -5.37 10.37 -16.84
CA GLU A 126 -6.72 10.85 -17.05
C GLU A 126 -6.88 12.31 -16.60
N THR A 127 -7.34 13.14 -17.52
CA THR A 127 -7.79 14.52 -17.25
C THR A 127 -9.30 14.60 -17.06
N THR A 128 -9.97 13.45 -16.97
CA THR A 128 -11.42 13.33 -17.09
C THR A 128 -12.12 13.57 -15.76
N GLU A 129 -13.19 14.35 -15.83
CA GLU A 129 -14.15 14.53 -14.73
C GLU A 129 -14.71 13.17 -14.30
N MET A 130 -14.54 12.85 -13.04
CA MET A 130 -14.75 11.55 -12.42
C MET A 130 -16.20 11.08 -12.49
N ALA A 131 -16.49 10.13 -13.36
CA ALA A 131 -17.74 9.39 -13.29
C ALA A 131 -17.70 8.27 -12.22
N THR A 132 -16.53 7.65 -11.99
CA THR A 132 -16.36 6.59 -10.97
C THR A 132 -14.97 6.63 -10.38
N ARG A 133 -14.86 6.95 -9.08
CA ARG A 133 -13.58 6.89 -8.38
C ARG A 133 -13.12 5.46 -8.20
N LEU A 134 -11.83 5.22 -8.47
CA LEU A 134 -11.19 3.96 -8.14
C LEU A 134 -11.25 3.75 -6.62
N ALA A 135 -11.92 2.70 -6.18
CA ALA A 135 -11.93 2.30 -4.77
C ALA A 135 -10.68 1.51 -4.44
N VAL A 136 -9.97 1.93 -3.40
CA VAL A 136 -8.76 1.27 -2.93
C VAL A 136 -8.99 0.77 -1.51
N PRO A 137 -9.01 -0.55 -1.30
CA PRO A 137 -9.21 -1.10 0.03
C PRO A 137 -8.02 -0.85 0.94
N LEU A 138 -8.31 -0.62 2.23
CA LEU A 138 -7.32 -0.48 3.29
C LEU A 138 -7.76 -1.17 4.56
N ALA A 139 -6.79 -1.69 5.34
CA ALA A 139 -7.01 -2.34 6.61
C ALA A 139 -5.89 -1.97 7.61
N SER A 140 -6.25 -1.74 8.87
CA SER A 140 -5.30 -1.46 9.95
C SER A 140 -5.98 -1.60 11.31
N ASP A 141 -5.22 -2.02 12.32
CA ASP A 141 -5.66 -1.99 13.71
C ASP A 141 -5.51 -0.58 14.32
N ASP A 142 -4.74 0.30 13.69
CA ASP A 142 -4.53 1.68 14.11
C ASP A 142 -5.50 2.62 13.37
N ARG A 143 -6.50 3.10 14.11
CA ARG A 143 -7.54 3.99 13.57
C ARG A 143 -7.00 5.29 13.01
N ASP A 144 -6.04 5.91 13.70
CA ASP A 144 -5.51 7.22 13.30
C ASP A 144 -4.58 7.08 12.09
N ALA A 145 -3.77 6.00 12.04
CA ALA A 145 -2.97 5.68 10.86
C ALA A 145 -3.87 5.42 9.63
N LYS A 146 -4.95 4.65 9.82
CA LYS A 146 -5.94 4.39 8.77
C LYS A 146 -6.61 5.68 8.28
N ALA A 147 -6.97 6.58 9.19
CA ALA A 147 -7.54 7.88 8.84
C ALA A 147 -6.56 8.76 8.04
N LEU A 148 -5.28 8.79 8.43
CA LEU A 148 -4.22 9.51 7.71
C LEU A 148 -4.07 8.98 6.28
N VAL A 149 -3.95 7.67 6.12
CA VAL A 149 -3.82 7.03 4.81
C VAL A 149 -5.07 7.24 3.95
N GLY A 150 -6.26 7.14 4.53
CA GLY A 150 -7.51 7.44 3.84
C GLY A 150 -7.60 8.90 3.35
N ALA A 151 -7.12 9.86 4.14
CA ALA A 151 -7.03 11.25 3.72
C ALA A 151 -6.03 11.44 2.56
N PHE A 152 -4.87 10.79 2.63
CA PHE A 152 -3.89 10.76 1.54
C PHE A 152 -4.49 10.18 0.25
N MET A 153 -5.20 9.05 0.35
CA MET A 153 -5.87 8.40 -0.79
C MET A 153 -6.83 9.37 -1.51
N ARG A 154 -7.67 10.09 -0.77
CA ARG A 154 -8.58 11.08 -1.38
C ARG A 154 -7.83 12.22 -2.06
N GLN A 155 -6.72 12.66 -1.49
CA GLN A 155 -5.90 13.73 -2.08
C GLN A 155 -5.27 13.31 -3.41
N ILE A 156 -4.90 12.05 -3.57
CA ILE A 156 -4.36 11.52 -4.83
C ILE A 156 -5.45 11.07 -5.83
N GLY A 157 -6.72 11.20 -5.47
CA GLY A 157 -7.85 10.98 -6.38
C GLY A 157 -8.46 9.58 -6.33
N VAL A 158 -8.17 8.76 -5.31
CA VAL A 158 -8.82 7.47 -5.10
C VAL A 158 -9.74 7.50 -3.87
N GLU A 159 -10.74 6.62 -3.84
CA GLU A 159 -11.64 6.50 -2.70
C GLU A 159 -11.19 5.37 -1.76
N PRO A 160 -10.87 5.66 -0.49
CA PRO A 160 -10.49 4.63 0.47
C PRO A 160 -11.71 3.78 0.86
N PHE A 161 -11.57 2.47 0.80
CA PHE A 161 -12.56 1.50 1.24
C PHE A 161 -12.06 0.76 2.49
N ASP A 162 -12.66 1.07 3.64
CA ASP A 162 -12.23 0.51 4.94
C ASP A 162 -12.70 -0.94 5.12
N LEU A 163 -11.75 -1.87 5.15
CA LEU A 163 -12.00 -3.30 5.43
C LEU A 163 -12.00 -3.62 6.94
N GLY A 164 -11.67 -2.67 7.81
CA GLY A 164 -11.60 -2.87 9.25
C GLY A 164 -10.19 -3.14 9.77
N ALA A 165 -10.04 -4.19 10.59
CA ALA A 165 -8.79 -4.59 11.21
C ALA A 165 -7.77 -5.12 10.19
N LEU A 166 -6.48 -5.14 10.57
CA LEU A 166 -5.40 -5.61 9.69
C LEU A 166 -5.63 -7.07 9.24
N GLY A 167 -6.20 -7.92 10.10
CA GLY A 167 -6.56 -9.30 9.76
C GLY A 167 -7.57 -9.44 8.61
N SER A 168 -8.39 -8.41 8.36
CA SER A 168 -9.33 -8.40 7.23
C SER A 168 -8.64 -8.20 5.87
N ALA A 169 -7.34 -7.93 5.86
CA ALA A 169 -6.57 -7.73 4.63
C ALA A 169 -6.39 -9.02 3.80
N GLU A 170 -6.72 -10.20 4.31
CA GLU A 170 -6.63 -11.46 3.57
C GLU A 170 -7.39 -11.44 2.23
N VAL A 171 -8.49 -10.68 2.16
CA VAL A 171 -9.29 -10.56 0.93
C VAL A 171 -8.59 -9.76 -0.17
N ILE A 172 -7.58 -8.96 0.19
CA ILE A 172 -6.76 -8.15 -0.72
C ILE A 172 -5.34 -8.67 -0.92
N ASP A 173 -4.98 -9.75 -0.23
CA ASP A 173 -3.71 -10.45 -0.41
C ASP A 173 -3.76 -11.43 -1.60
N PRO A 174 -2.62 -11.93 -2.09
CA PRO A 174 -2.58 -12.89 -3.19
C PRO A 174 -3.49 -14.09 -2.98
N GLY A 175 -4.40 -14.31 -3.93
CA GLY A 175 -5.42 -15.35 -3.83
C GLY A 175 -6.72 -14.92 -3.16
N GLY A 176 -6.75 -13.75 -2.53
CA GLY A 176 -7.95 -13.16 -1.95
C GLY A 176 -8.96 -12.70 -3.01
N ALA A 177 -10.21 -12.58 -2.60
CA ALA A 177 -11.32 -12.32 -3.53
C ALA A 177 -11.26 -10.95 -4.23
N LEU A 178 -10.55 -9.98 -3.63
CA LEU A 178 -10.36 -8.64 -4.19
C LEU A 178 -8.98 -8.45 -4.85
N TRP A 179 -8.12 -9.48 -4.84
CA TRP A 179 -6.80 -9.42 -5.45
C TRP A 179 -6.86 -9.18 -6.97
N GLY A 180 -6.04 -8.25 -7.45
CA GLY A 180 -5.90 -7.94 -8.88
C GLY A 180 -7.08 -7.19 -9.49
N LYS A 181 -7.98 -6.64 -8.68
CA LYS A 181 -9.18 -5.95 -9.14
C LYS A 181 -9.04 -4.43 -8.99
N ALA A 182 -9.36 -3.71 -10.07
CA ALA A 182 -9.59 -2.27 -10.07
C ALA A 182 -11.12 -2.04 -10.11
N LEU A 183 -11.69 -1.64 -8.99
CA LEU A 183 -13.14 -1.52 -8.82
C LEU A 183 -13.52 -0.07 -8.50
N SER A 184 -14.69 0.36 -8.95
CA SER A 184 -15.35 1.56 -8.45
C SER A 184 -15.89 1.31 -7.02
N GLU A 185 -16.30 2.37 -6.34
CA GLU A 185 -16.89 2.26 -4.99
C GLU A 185 -18.12 1.35 -4.97
N ILE A 186 -18.99 1.45 -5.98
CA ILE A 186 -20.20 0.62 -6.08
C ILE A 186 -19.83 -0.85 -6.28
N GLU A 187 -18.93 -1.15 -7.21
CA GLU A 187 -18.46 -2.51 -7.46
C GLU A 187 -17.75 -3.12 -6.25
N MET A 188 -17.01 -2.29 -5.49
CA MET A 188 -16.35 -2.71 -4.26
C MET A 188 -17.38 -3.09 -3.18
N LEU A 189 -18.41 -2.26 -2.97
CA LEU A 189 -19.50 -2.55 -2.04
C LEU A 189 -20.22 -3.87 -2.41
N GLU A 190 -20.51 -4.08 -3.69
CA GLU A 190 -21.11 -5.33 -4.14
C GLU A 190 -20.20 -6.54 -3.94
N ALA A 191 -18.89 -6.39 -4.20
CA ALA A 191 -17.94 -7.47 -4.04
C ALA A 191 -17.81 -7.89 -2.57
N VAL A 192 -17.67 -6.91 -1.66
CA VAL A 192 -17.57 -7.17 -0.21
C VAL A 192 -18.91 -7.69 0.34
N GLY A 193 -20.04 -7.18 -0.13
CA GLY A 193 -21.37 -7.67 0.28
C GLY A 193 -21.58 -9.16 -0.05
N ARG A 194 -21.07 -9.63 -1.20
CA ARG A 194 -21.11 -11.06 -1.57
C ARG A 194 -20.25 -11.91 -0.62
N LEU A 195 -19.05 -11.43 -0.24
CA LEU A 195 -18.18 -12.15 0.68
C LEU A 195 -18.80 -12.31 2.07
N ALA A 196 -19.58 -11.32 2.52
CA ALA A 196 -20.28 -11.39 3.81
C ALA A 196 -21.54 -12.26 3.78
N GLY A 197 -22.13 -12.54 2.61
CA GLY A 197 -23.31 -13.37 2.44
C GLY A 197 -23.04 -14.87 2.26
N ASP A 198 -21.82 -15.24 1.89
CA ASP A 198 -21.40 -16.62 1.63
C ASP A 198 -20.77 -17.32 2.87
N GLY A 199 -20.68 -16.65 4.01
CA GLY A 199 -20.15 -17.16 5.31
C GLY A 199 -21.27 -17.40 6.31
#